data_c845086a741c0966aad0c4dd8758b3ee
#
_entry.id   c845086a741c0966aad0c4dd8758b3ee
#
_cell.length_a   1.000
_cell.length_b   1.000
_cell.length_c   1.000
_cell.angle_alpha   90.00
_cell.angle_beta   90.00
_cell.angle_gamma   90.00
#
_symmetry.space_group_name_H-M   'P 1'
#
loop_
_entity.id
_entity.type
_entity.pdbx_description
1 polymer ?
#
loop_
_entity_poly.entity_id
_entity_poly.type
_entity_poly.pdbx_seq_one_letter_code
_entity_poly.pdbx_strand_id
1 'polypeptide(L)'
;MPASTTDTTEFAPLFHSREAVQGRDDELLKRVFELRYQVYCQECGFLPAANYPDRCEVDQYDATSAHFCAFNLRDELVGYGRMVHSDLTQPFPFQSHCHDLLAGATLAPPPQAAEISRLMVTKAYRRRRGDVLAGVTIEDDLPRVSRDLRDHTPQILLSLYRQMYAFSLAHGIRYWYAAMERPLARVLSQMGFAFVQIGPLVDYYGPVALFLGDLRELEARVGQSHPTLMTWLRQPDVGAP
;
A
#
# COMPACT_ATOMS: atom_id res chain seq x y z
N MET A 1 -0.83 31.71 22.30
CA MET A 1 -0.99 31.34 20.91
C MET A 1 -1.70 29.99 20.92
N PRO A 2 -2.97 29.85 20.48
CA PRO A 2 -3.60 28.55 20.39
C PRO A 2 -2.89 27.74 19.31
N ALA A 3 -2.52 26.50 19.64
CA ALA A 3 -1.99 25.53 18.69
C ALA A 3 -3.07 25.32 17.61
N SER A 4 -2.71 25.61 16.36
CA SER A 4 -3.54 25.30 15.20
C SER A 4 -3.75 23.78 15.20
N THR A 5 -4.96 23.34 15.52
CA THR A 5 -5.41 21.96 15.29
C THR A 5 -5.40 21.76 13.78
N THR A 6 -4.32 21.21 13.26
CA THR A 6 -4.22 20.80 11.85
C THR A 6 -5.31 19.74 11.66
N ASP A 7 -6.26 20.02 10.78
CA ASP A 7 -7.39 19.12 10.50
C ASP A 7 -6.83 17.79 9.99
N THR A 8 -7.07 16.71 10.75
CA THR A 8 -6.55 15.37 10.47
C THR A 8 -7.13 14.77 9.18
N THR A 9 -8.13 15.43 8.61
CA THR A 9 -8.83 14.99 7.40
C THR A 9 -8.23 15.57 6.11
N GLU A 10 -7.22 16.46 6.19
CA GLU A 10 -6.72 17.24 5.04
C GLU A 10 -6.30 16.39 3.84
N PHE A 11 -5.66 15.24 4.05
CA PHE A 11 -5.15 14.39 2.96
C PHE A 11 -6.07 13.22 2.57
N ALA A 12 -7.02 12.86 3.40
CA ALA A 12 -7.98 11.80 3.10
C ALA A 12 -9.36 12.10 3.73
N PRO A 13 -9.99 13.24 3.44
CA PRO A 13 -11.19 13.69 4.14
C PRO A 13 -12.42 12.80 3.91
N LEU A 14 -12.40 11.97 2.86
CA LEU A 14 -13.52 11.11 2.46
C LEU A 14 -13.26 9.63 2.75
N PHE A 15 -12.13 9.32 3.37
CA PHE A 15 -11.71 7.94 3.62
C PHE A 15 -11.14 7.79 5.02
N HIS A 16 -11.39 6.61 5.59
CA HIS A 16 -10.70 6.15 6.77
C HIS A 16 -10.09 4.79 6.51
N SER A 17 -9.10 4.41 7.27
CA SER A 17 -8.45 3.11 7.12
C SER A 17 -8.21 2.48 8.48
N ARG A 18 -8.23 1.15 8.52
CA ARG A 18 -7.90 0.38 9.72
C ARG A 18 -7.25 -0.94 9.37
N GLU A 19 -6.55 -1.49 10.34
CA GLU A 19 -6.04 -2.85 10.27
C GLU A 19 -7.18 -3.85 10.49
N ALA A 20 -7.21 -4.91 9.66
CA ALA A 20 -8.05 -6.07 9.87
C ALA A 20 -7.21 -7.19 10.51
N VAL A 21 -7.63 -7.67 11.67
CA VAL A 21 -6.91 -8.65 12.48
C VAL A 21 -7.64 -9.98 12.44
N GLN A 22 -6.90 -11.05 12.08
CA GLN A 22 -7.44 -12.41 12.06
C GLN A 22 -7.98 -12.81 13.45
N GLY A 23 -9.10 -13.50 13.48
CA GLY A 23 -9.80 -13.90 14.71
C GLY A 23 -10.69 -12.81 15.31
N ARG A 24 -10.47 -11.52 14.94
CA ARG A 24 -11.33 -10.41 15.34
C ARG A 24 -12.19 -9.89 14.18
N ASP A 25 -11.60 -9.80 13.00
CA ASP A 25 -12.20 -9.17 11.82
C ASP A 25 -12.37 -10.16 10.65
N ASP A 26 -12.70 -11.44 10.93
CA ASP A 26 -12.72 -12.52 9.93
C ASP A 26 -13.68 -12.26 8.77
N GLU A 27 -14.84 -11.65 9.03
CA GLU A 27 -15.78 -11.26 7.97
C GLU A 27 -15.19 -10.16 7.06
N LEU A 28 -14.43 -9.23 7.62
CA LEU A 28 -13.75 -8.22 6.83
C LEU A 28 -12.61 -8.86 6.01
N LEU A 29 -11.84 -9.77 6.60
CA LEU A 29 -10.78 -10.48 5.88
C LEU A 29 -11.35 -11.31 4.73
N LYS A 30 -12.50 -11.94 4.91
CA LYS A 30 -13.20 -12.62 3.81
C LYS A 30 -13.53 -11.66 2.66
N ARG A 31 -14.10 -10.49 2.96
CA ARG A 31 -14.36 -9.45 1.94
C ARG A 31 -13.08 -8.98 1.25
N VAL A 32 -11.98 -8.88 1.98
CA VAL A 32 -10.65 -8.58 1.41
C VAL A 32 -10.22 -9.66 0.43
N PHE A 33 -10.33 -10.94 0.79
CA PHE A 33 -9.92 -12.06 -0.07
C PHE A 33 -10.83 -12.19 -1.30
N GLU A 34 -12.12 -11.87 -1.18
CA GLU A 34 -13.05 -11.74 -2.31
C GLU A 34 -12.66 -10.59 -3.24
N LEU A 35 -12.29 -9.42 -2.68
CA LEU A 35 -11.79 -8.27 -3.46
C LEU A 35 -10.49 -8.62 -4.20
N ARG A 36 -9.56 -9.30 -3.53
CA ARG A 36 -8.32 -9.79 -4.14
C ARG A 36 -8.60 -10.74 -5.30
N TYR A 37 -9.51 -11.69 -5.13
CA TYR A 37 -9.95 -12.59 -6.20
C TYR A 37 -10.54 -11.81 -7.37
N GLN A 38 -11.42 -10.86 -7.10
CA GLN A 38 -11.99 -10.02 -8.15
C GLN A 38 -10.91 -9.31 -8.94
N VAL A 39 -9.95 -8.68 -8.26
CA VAL A 39 -8.88 -7.91 -8.93
C VAL A 39 -7.90 -8.82 -9.64
N TYR A 40 -7.31 -9.81 -8.94
CA TYR A 40 -6.21 -10.61 -9.48
C TYR A 40 -6.66 -11.69 -10.47
N CYS A 41 -7.83 -12.31 -10.25
CA CYS A 41 -8.31 -13.39 -11.09
C CYS A 41 -9.25 -12.90 -12.20
N GLN A 42 -10.20 -12.01 -11.88
CA GLN A 42 -11.24 -11.64 -12.83
C GLN A 42 -10.90 -10.39 -13.66
N GLU A 43 -10.31 -9.35 -13.03
CA GLU A 43 -10.06 -8.09 -13.72
C GLU A 43 -8.71 -8.07 -14.43
N CYS A 44 -7.67 -8.56 -13.79
CA CYS A 44 -6.31 -8.54 -14.32
C CYS A 44 -5.88 -9.88 -14.98
N GLY A 45 -6.51 -10.99 -14.61
CA GLY A 45 -6.14 -12.31 -15.15
C GLY A 45 -4.75 -12.79 -14.74
N PHE A 46 -4.21 -12.27 -13.65
CA PHE A 46 -2.86 -12.61 -13.16
C PHE A 46 -2.80 -14.01 -12.52
N LEU A 47 -3.89 -14.41 -11.89
CA LEU A 47 -4.01 -15.70 -11.23
C LEU A 47 -5.15 -16.50 -11.85
N PRO A 48 -4.95 -17.83 -12.07
CA PRO A 48 -6.01 -18.68 -12.58
C PRO A 48 -7.18 -18.76 -11.59
N ALA A 49 -8.38 -18.35 -12.00
CA ALA A 49 -9.58 -18.39 -11.16
C ALA A 49 -9.92 -19.78 -10.65
N ALA A 50 -9.53 -20.83 -11.40
CA ALA A 50 -9.73 -22.24 -11.02
C ALA A 50 -8.99 -22.64 -9.74
N ASN A 51 -7.95 -21.92 -9.35
CA ASN A 51 -7.21 -22.18 -8.11
C ASN A 51 -7.96 -21.70 -6.86
N TYR A 52 -9.05 -20.94 -7.03
CA TYR A 52 -9.81 -20.31 -5.93
C TYR A 52 -11.31 -20.62 -6.06
N PRO A 53 -11.73 -21.87 -5.77
CA PRO A 53 -13.12 -22.31 -5.94
C PRO A 53 -14.10 -21.49 -5.08
N ASP A 54 -13.66 -21.05 -3.89
CA ASP A 54 -14.45 -20.22 -2.99
C ASP A 54 -14.45 -18.74 -3.34
N ARG A 55 -13.82 -18.37 -4.47
CA ARG A 55 -13.65 -16.98 -4.93
C ARG A 55 -12.96 -16.07 -3.91
N CYS A 56 -12.08 -16.63 -3.11
CA CYS A 56 -11.21 -15.91 -2.17
C CYS A 56 -9.75 -16.15 -2.57
N GLU A 57 -9.02 -15.10 -2.95
CA GLU A 57 -7.58 -15.20 -3.21
C GLU A 57 -6.86 -15.13 -1.87
N VAL A 58 -6.24 -16.24 -1.48
CA VAL A 58 -5.47 -16.41 -0.23
C VAL A 58 -4.15 -17.06 -0.57
N ASP A 59 -3.09 -16.66 0.11
CA ASP A 59 -1.77 -17.28 -0.01
C ASP A 59 -1.15 -17.60 1.35
N GLN A 60 0.00 -18.26 1.32
CA GLN A 60 0.70 -18.73 2.53
C GLN A 60 1.16 -17.60 3.47
N TYR A 61 1.22 -16.34 2.99
CA TYR A 61 1.69 -15.22 3.78
C TYR A 61 0.58 -14.55 4.58
N ASP A 62 -0.69 -14.81 4.26
CA ASP A 62 -1.81 -14.08 4.85
C ASP A 62 -1.90 -14.25 6.37
N ALA A 63 -1.65 -15.45 6.88
CA ALA A 63 -1.75 -15.75 8.31
C ALA A 63 -0.73 -14.98 9.19
N THR A 64 0.38 -14.51 8.60
CA THR A 64 1.47 -13.81 9.30
C THR A 64 1.63 -12.37 8.84
N SER A 65 0.67 -11.82 8.11
CA SER A 65 0.71 -10.48 7.56
C SER A 65 -0.20 -9.51 8.32
N ALA A 66 0.14 -8.23 8.25
CA ALA A 66 -0.78 -7.16 8.61
C ALA A 66 -1.62 -6.75 7.39
N HIS A 67 -2.93 -6.61 7.60
CA HIS A 67 -3.92 -6.33 6.57
C HIS A 67 -4.52 -4.95 6.78
N PHE A 68 -4.34 -4.04 5.83
CA PHE A 68 -4.82 -2.66 5.92
C PHE A 68 -5.96 -2.44 4.94
N CYS A 69 -7.07 -1.93 5.45
CA CYS A 69 -8.30 -1.73 4.71
C CYS A 69 -8.66 -0.24 4.71
N ALA A 70 -8.99 0.29 3.55
CA ALA A 70 -9.52 1.65 3.41
C ALA A 70 -11.01 1.61 3.08
N PHE A 71 -11.77 2.51 3.70
CA PHE A 71 -13.21 2.62 3.56
C PHE A 71 -13.60 4.03 3.16
N ASN A 72 -14.69 4.17 2.43
CA ASN A 72 -15.33 5.46 2.20
C ASN A 72 -16.28 5.82 3.38
N LEU A 73 -16.92 6.98 3.30
CA LEU A 73 -17.85 7.46 4.34
C LEU A 73 -19.13 6.60 4.50
N ARG A 74 -19.34 5.58 3.65
CA ARG A 74 -20.43 4.61 3.74
C ARG A 74 -19.98 3.26 4.29
N ASP A 75 -18.75 3.17 4.83
CA ASP A 75 -18.12 1.92 5.27
C ASP A 75 -17.98 0.85 4.17
N GLU A 76 -17.95 1.29 2.90
CA GLU A 76 -17.64 0.38 1.80
C GLU A 76 -16.12 0.21 1.69
N LEU A 77 -15.64 -1.04 1.60
CA LEU A 77 -14.25 -1.36 1.37
C LEU A 77 -13.84 -0.88 -0.03
N VAL A 78 -12.94 0.11 -0.11
CA VAL A 78 -12.53 0.75 -1.37
C VAL A 78 -11.05 0.56 -1.69
N GLY A 79 -10.24 0.17 -0.73
CA GLY A 79 -8.82 -0.08 -0.91
C GLY A 79 -8.29 -1.09 0.10
N TYR A 80 -7.18 -1.72 -0.28
CA TYR A 80 -6.52 -2.72 0.53
C TYR A 80 -5.02 -2.72 0.25
N GLY A 81 -4.23 -3.03 1.27
CA GLY A 81 -2.82 -3.33 1.16
C GLY A 81 -2.40 -4.32 2.23
N ARG A 82 -1.47 -5.21 1.88
CA ARG A 82 -0.88 -6.18 2.80
C ARG A 82 0.56 -5.81 3.09
N MET A 83 0.95 -5.95 4.34
CA MET A 83 2.34 -5.87 4.77
C MET A 83 2.79 -7.21 5.32
N VAL A 84 3.68 -7.88 4.59
CA VAL A 84 4.33 -9.12 5.02
C VAL A 84 5.59 -8.74 5.78
N HIS A 85 5.64 -9.00 7.07
CA HIS A 85 6.84 -8.80 7.87
C HIS A 85 7.54 -10.14 8.14
N SER A 86 8.85 -10.10 8.30
CA SER A 86 9.63 -11.33 8.47
C SER A 86 9.46 -11.92 9.86
N ASP A 87 9.13 -13.19 9.91
CA ASP A 87 9.23 -14.03 11.11
C ASP A 87 10.57 -14.81 11.16
N LEU A 88 11.48 -14.52 10.23
CA LEU A 88 12.77 -15.20 10.00
C LEU A 88 12.66 -16.64 9.48
N THR A 89 11.45 -17.18 9.33
CA THR A 89 11.24 -18.57 8.87
C THR A 89 10.84 -18.63 7.41
N GLN A 90 10.20 -17.58 6.88
CA GLN A 90 9.74 -17.51 5.50
C GLN A 90 10.43 -16.36 4.73
N PRO A 91 10.79 -16.59 3.46
CA PRO A 91 11.25 -15.52 2.60
C PRO A 91 10.11 -14.55 2.29
N PHE A 92 10.44 -13.30 1.95
CA PHE A 92 9.45 -12.35 1.44
C PHE A 92 8.86 -12.83 0.10
N PRO A 93 7.59 -12.49 -0.21
CA PRO A 93 6.93 -12.85 -1.47
C PRO A 93 7.76 -12.50 -2.72
N PHE A 94 8.39 -11.33 -2.77
CA PHE A 94 9.20 -10.91 -3.91
C PHE A 94 10.35 -11.87 -4.21
N GLN A 95 10.90 -12.55 -3.20
CA GLN A 95 12.08 -13.42 -3.37
C GLN A 95 11.81 -14.65 -4.24
N SER A 96 10.54 -15.02 -4.44
CA SER A 96 10.16 -16.09 -5.37
C SER A 96 10.09 -15.64 -6.84
N HIS A 97 10.20 -14.34 -7.12
CA HIS A 97 10.06 -13.77 -8.47
C HIS A 97 11.19 -12.80 -8.85
N CYS A 98 11.73 -12.08 -7.87
CA CYS A 98 12.79 -11.08 -8.06
C CYS A 98 14.09 -11.62 -7.47
N HIS A 99 14.77 -12.48 -8.21
CA HIS A 99 15.96 -13.19 -7.70
C HIS A 99 17.24 -12.35 -7.78
N ASP A 100 17.29 -11.42 -8.75
CA ASP A 100 18.50 -10.64 -9.03
C ASP A 100 18.44 -9.26 -8.39
N LEU A 101 19.59 -8.77 -7.94
CA LEU A 101 19.78 -7.42 -7.49
C LEU A 101 20.64 -6.62 -8.46
N LEU A 102 20.43 -5.33 -8.54
CA LEU A 102 21.30 -4.41 -9.27
C LEU A 102 22.68 -4.34 -8.60
N ALA A 103 23.71 -4.02 -9.39
CA ALA A 103 25.07 -3.89 -8.89
C ALA A 103 25.15 -2.88 -7.72
N GLY A 104 25.70 -3.32 -6.59
CA GLY A 104 25.82 -2.52 -5.38
C GLY A 104 24.56 -2.46 -4.49
N ALA A 105 23.43 -3.03 -4.93
CA ALA A 105 22.24 -3.13 -4.09
C ALA A 105 22.39 -4.28 -3.08
N THR A 106 21.82 -4.07 -1.90
CA THR A 106 21.79 -5.07 -0.83
C THR A 106 20.40 -5.17 -0.23
N LEU A 107 20.07 -6.33 0.32
CA LEU A 107 18.83 -6.49 1.08
C LEU A 107 18.98 -5.91 2.48
N ALA A 108 17.90 -5.34 2.98
CA ALA A 108 17.81 -4.88 4.36
C ALA A 108 17.76 -6.07 5.35
N PRO A 109 18.15 -5.88 6.61
CA PRO A 109 18.03 -6.92 7.64
C PRO A 109 16.56 -7.36 7.79
N PRO A 110 16.25 -8.66 7.64
CA PRO A 110 14.87 -9.14 7.67
C PRO A 110 14.03 -8.70 8.89
N PRO A 111 14.56 -8.66 10.12
CA PRO A 111 13.77 -8.23 11.28
C PRO A 111 13.32 -6.77 11.24
N GLN A 112 13.97 -5.95 10.40
CA GLN A 112 13.65 -4.53 10.24
C GLN A 112 12.95 -4.23 8.90
N ALA A 113 12.55 -5.26 8.17
CA ALA A 113 11.97 -5.13 6.84
C ALA A 113 10.56 -5.71 6.76
N ALA A 114 9.75 -5.14 5.90
CA ALA A 114 8.47 -5.69 5.50
C ALA A 114 8.26 -5.50 3.99
N GLU A 115 7.47 -6.37 3.37
CA GLU A 115 7.05 -6.21 1.97
C GLU A 115 5.63 -5.69 1.89
N ILE A 116 5.44 -4.57 1.21
CA ILE A 116 4.12 -4.09 0.81
C ILE A 116 3.70 -4.86 -0.43
N SER A 117 2.63 -5.61 -0.31
CA SER A 117 2.08 -6.44 -1.38
C SER A 117 0.57 -6.30 -1.46
N ARG A 118 -0.04 -6.79 -2.54
CA ARG A 118 -1.50 -6.76 -2.74
C ARG A 118 -2.12 -5.36 -2.60
N LEU A 119 -1.32 -4.27 -2.82
CA LEU A 119 -1.84 -2.91 -2.76
C LEU A 119 -2.81 -2.67 -3.93
N MET A 120 -4.05 -2.33 -3.62
CA MET A 120 -5.10 -2.14 -4.61
C MET A 120 -6.19 -1.17 -4.16
N VAL A 121 -6.90 -0.62 -5.14
CA VAL A 121 -8.17 0.09 -4.96
C VAL A 121 -9.23 -0.55 -5.83
N THR A 122 -10.49 -0.47 -5.41
CA THR A 122 -11.62 -1.03 -6.17
C THR A 122 -11.77 -0.32 -7.53
N LYS A 123 -12.35 -1.03 -8.49
CA LYS A 123 -12.50 -0.57 -9.88
C LYS A 123 -13.20 0.79 -10.00
N ALA A 124 -14.13 1.09 -9.11
CA ALA A 124 -14.86 2.37 -9.11
C ALA A 124 -13.95 3.59 -8.92
N TYR A 125 -12.85 3.42 -8.19
CA TYR A 125 -11.86 4.46 -7.86
C TYR A 125 -10.62 4.42 -8.74
N ARG A 126 -10.48 3.45 -9.67
CA ARG A 126 -9.34 3.37 -10.60
C ARG A 126 -9.59 4.17 -11.88
N ARG A 127 -8.58 4.85 -12.39
CA ARG A 127 -8.64 5.56 -13.68
C ARG A 127 -8.70 4.58 -14.85
N ARG A 128 -9.31 4.99 -15.99
CA ARG A 128 -9.64 4.10 -17.11
C ARG A 128 -8.53 3.84 -18.13
N ARG A 129 -7.38 4.47 -18.10
CA ARG A 129 -6.42 4.35 -19.19
C ARG A 129 -5.04 3.87 -18.70
N GLY A 130 -4.75 2.58 -18.94
CA GLY A 130 -3.46 1.98 -18.61
C GLY A 130 -3.28 1.59 -17.15
N ASP A 131 -4.33 1.64 -16.36
CA ASP A 131 -4.34 1.25 -14.96
C ASP A 131 -4.35 -0.27 -14.83
N VAL A 132 -3.25 -0.87 -15.26
CA VAL A 132 -3.02 -2.31 -15.09
C VAL A 132 -2.32 -2.54 -13.79
N LEU A 133 -2.74 -2.31 -12.70
CA LEU A 133 -2.19 -2.44 -11.36
C LEU A 133 -2.11 -1.10 -10.65
N ALA A 134 -2.81 -0.99 -9.56
CA ALA A 134 -2.62 0.02 -8.51
C ALA A 134 -2.02 1.35 -9.01
N GLY A 135 -2.39 1.75 -10.22
CA GLY A 135 -1.88 2.92 -10.89
C GLY A 135 -2.31 4.17 -10.16
N VAL A 136 -1.41 4.74 -9.37
CA VAL A 136 -1.54 6.07 -8.84
C VAL A 136 -1.03 7.03 -9.90
N THR A 137 -1.92 7.69 -10.59
CA THR A 137 -1.55 8.90 -11.34
C THR A 137 -2.01 10.08 -10.52
N ILE A 138 -1.08 10.79 -9.91
CA ILE A 138 -1.33 12.07 -9.26
C ILE A 138 -1.12 13.14 -10.32
N GLU A 139 -2.15 13.91 -10.63
CA GLU A 139 -2.01 15.20 -11.28
C GLU A 139 -1.89 16.28 -10.21
N ASP A 140 -1.04 17.28 -10.47
CA ASP A 140 -0.43 18.27 -9.59
C ASP A 140 -1.34 19.13 -8.68
N ASP A 141 -2.51 18.69 -8.24
CA ASP A 141 -3.34 19.48 -7.31
C ASP A 141 -3.90 18.61 -6.19
N LEU A 142 -3.44 18.85 -4.97
CA LEU A 142 -4.00 18.35 -3.71
C LEU A 142 -5.45 18.81 -3.50
N PRO A 143 -6.22 18.17 -2.68
CA PRO A 143 -7.51 17.56 -2.92
C PRO A 143 -8.60 18.57 -3.25
N ARG A 144 -8.97 18.68 -4.51
CA ARG A 144 -10.29 19.18 -4.84
C ARG A 144 -11.30 18.06 -4.60
N VAL A 145 -12.40 18.34 -3.92
CA VAL A 145 -13.54 17.43 -3.83
C VAL A 145 -14.08 17.24 -5.25
N SER A 146 -13.53 16.26 -5.96
CA SER A 146 -13.98 15.90 -7.29
C SER A 146 -15.25 15.07 -7.22
N ARG A 147 -16.15 15.25 -8.17
CA ARG A 147 -17.32 14.38 -8.37
C ARG A 147 -16.94 13.05 -9.04
N ASP A 148 -15.74 12.95 -9.61
CA ASP A 148 -15.23 11.69 -10.18
C ASP A 148 -14.53 10.88 -9.09
N LEU A 149 -15.11 9.73 -8.74
CA LEU A 149 -14.55 8.81 -7.73
C LEU A 149 -13.09 8.44 -8.01
N ARG A 150 -12.65 8.48 -9.25
CA ARG A 150 -11.29 8.12 -9.69
C ARG A 150 -10.23 9.13 -9.28
N ASP A 151 -10.61 10.36 -9.01
CA ASP A 151 -9.69 11.40 -8.52
C ASP A 151 -9.33 11.18 -7.04
N HIS A 152 -10.01 10.27 -6.36
CA HIS A 152 -9.78 9.96 -4.96
C HIS A 152 -8.79 8.82 -4.71
N THR A 153 -8.30 8.15 -5.76
CA THR A 153 -7.26 7.10 -5.61
C THR A 153 -6.08 7.52 -4.74
N PRO A 154 -5.49 8.72 -4.90
CA PRO A 154 -4.38 9.16 -4.06
C PRO A 154 -4.72 9.22 -2.57
N GLN A 155 -5.93 9.68 -2.23
CA GLN A 155 -6.38 9.76 -0.84
C GLN A 155 -6.52 8.38 -0.21
N ILE A 156 -7.08 7.41 -0.94
CA ILE A 156 -7.20 6.02 -0.48
C ILE A 156 -5.81 5.43 -0.21
N LEU A 157 -4.87 5.62 -1.14
CA LEU A 157 -3.51 5.11 -0.99
C LEU A 157 -2.77 5.79 0.16
N LEU A 158 -2.89 7.11 0.30
CA LEU A 158 -2.29 7.83 1.43
C LEU A 158 -2.83 7.34 2.77
N SER A 159 -4.14 7.06 2.88
CA SER A 159 -4.71 6.50 4.10
C SER A 159 -4.14 5.12 4.43
N LEU A 160 -3.92 4.26 3.43
CA LEU A 160 -3.27 2.96 3.61
C LEU A 160 -1.80 3.12 4.01
N TYR A 161 -1.04 3.99 3.33
CA TYR A 161 0.36 4.25 3.67
C TYR A 161 0.53 4.79 5.09
N ARG A 162 -0.39 5.62 5.56
CA ARG A 162 -0.40 6.11 6.94
C ARG A 162 -0.52 4.97 7.95
N GLN A 163 -1.43 4.02 7.73
CA GLN A 163 -1.58 2.84 8.58
C GLN A 163 -0.33 1.97 8.56
N MET A 164 0.21 1.70 7.38
CA MET A 164 1.44 0.92 7.22
C MET A 164 2.63 1.61 7.92
N TYR A 165 2.72 2.94 7.84
CA TYR A 165 3.76 3.71 8.51
C TYR A 165 3.62 3.62 10.03
N ALA A 166 2.43 3.84 10.58
CA ALA A 166 2.16 3.71 12.01
C ALA A 166 2.47 2.30 12.53
N PHE A 167 2.03 1.27 11.81
CA PHE A 167 2.35 -0.13 12.09
C PHE A 167 3.85 -0.37 12.10
N SER A 168 4.56 0.15 11.11
CA SER A 168 6.02 -0.03 10.99
C SER A 168 6.76 0.56 12.18
N LEU A 169 6.38 1.75 12.63
CA LEU A 169 6.97 2.37 13.83
C LEU A 169 6.73 1.53 15.08
N ALA A 170 5.52 1.00 15.24
CA ALA A 170 5.14 0.18 16.39
C ALA A 170 5.89 -1.16 16.44
N HIS A 171 6.27 -1.71 15.27
CA HIS A 171 6.93 -3.03 15.15
C HIS A 171 8.42 -2.97 14.82
N GLY A 172 9.05 -1.78 14.86
CA GLY A 172 10.48 -1.63 14.59
C GLY A 172 10.88 -1.88 13.14
N ILE A 173 9.92 -1.82 12.20
CA ILE A 173 10.15 -1.94 10.76
C ILE A 173 10.70 -0.61 10.26
N ARG A 174 11.85 -0.69 9.60
CA ARG A 174 12.54 0.46 9.00
C ARG A 174 12.50 0.45 7.48
N TYR A 175 12.42 -0.73 6.88
CA TYR A 175 12.58 -0.89 5.46
C TYR A 175 11.32 -1.49 4.83
N TRP A 176 10.91 -0.91 3.71
CA TRP A 176 9.80 -1.42 2.91
C TRP A 176 10.29 -1.93 1.57
N TYR A 177 10.03 -3.19 1.30
CA TYR A 177 10.11 -3.73 -0.06
C TYR A 177 8.78 -3.53 -0.78
N ALA A 178 8.86 -3.28 -2.08
CA ALA A 178 7.70 -3.33 -2.96
C ALA A 178 8.12 -3.71 -4.37
N ALA A 179 7.51 -4.75 -4.93
CA ALA A 179 7.57 -5.02 -6.36
C ALA A 179 6.50 -4.17 -7.03
N MET A 180 6.91 -3.14 -7.78
CA MET A 180 5.98 -2.18 -8.38
C MET A 180 6.39 -1.75 -9.78
N GLU A 181 5.41 -1.25 -10.52
CA GLU A 181 5.64 -0.62 -11.82
C GLU A 181 6.36 0.72 -11.67
N ARG A 182 7.17 1.08 -12.67
CA ARG A 182 7.89 2.36 -12.70
C ARG A 182 7.00 3.61 -12.59
N PRO A 183 5.79 3.65 -13.19
CA PRO A 183 4.89 4.79 -13.00
C PRO A 183 4.52 5.01 -11.53
N LEU A 184 4.18 3.96 -10.79
CA LEU A 184 3.87 4.06 -9.36
C LEU A 184 5.07 4.55 -8.55
N ALA A 185 6.26 3.98 -8.79
CA ALA A 185 7.49 4.41 -8.12
C ALA A 185 7.80 5.90 -8.36
N ARG A 186 7.55 6.38 -9.58
CA ARG A 186 7.75 7.79 -9.94
C ARG A 186 6.79 8.71 -9.17
N VAL A 187 5.52 8.34 -9.09
CA VAL A 187 4.51 9.10 -8.33
C VAL A 187 4.86 9.15 -6.85
N LEU A 188 5.20 8.01 -6.25
CA LEU A 188 5.63 7.96 -4.85
C LEU A 188 6.86 8.83 -4.60
N SER A 189 7.82 8.83 -5.54
CA SER A 189 9.00 9.69 -5.45
C SER A 189 8.66 11.18 -5.47
N GLN A 190 7.67 11.62 -6.26
CA GLN A 190 7.19 13.01 -6.28
C GLN A 190 6.58 13.44 -4.95
N MET A 191 5.97 12.49 -4.23
CA MET A 191 5.44 12.71 -2.88
C MET A 191 6.50 12.62 -1.78
N GLY A 192 7.77 12.41 -2.14
CA GLY A 192 8.88 12.24 -1.19
C GLY A 192 9.06 10.82 -0.66
N PHE A 193 8.23 9.86 -1.08
CA PHE A 193 8.40 8.45 -0.72
C PHE A 193 9.59 7.89 -1.50
N ALA A 194 10.75 7.86 -0.85
CA ALA A 194 12.03 7.56 -1.47
C ALA A 194 12.24 6.05 -1.68
N PHE A 195 11.52 5.46 -2.60
CA PHE A 195 11.80 4.10 -3.04
C PHE A 195 12.94 4.07 -4.05
N VAL A 196 13.99 3.32 -3.76
CA VAL A 196 15.14 3.11 -4.62
C VAL A 196 14.99 1.76 -5.32
N GLN A 197 15.12 1.74 -6.65
CA GLN A 197 15.10 0.48 -7.40
C GLN A 197 16.34 -0.34 -7.04
N ILE A 198 16.15 -1.59 -6.60
CA ILE A 198 17.21 -2.50 -6.20
C ILE A 198 17.25 -3.79 -7.03
N GLY A 199 16.22 -4.08 -7.83
CA GLY A 199 16.16 -5.23 -8.73
C GLY A 199 15.96 -4.82 -10.19
N PRO A 200 16.30 -5.69 -11.15
CA PRO A 200 15.98 -5.47 -12.56
C PRO A 200 14.48 -5.52 -12.81
N LEU A 201 14.07 -5.16 -14.03
CA LEU A 201 12.68 -5.34 -14.46
C LEU A 201 12.42 -6.83 -14.67
N VAL A 202 11.35 -7.33 -14.07
CA VAL A 202 10.88 -8.72 -14.19
C VAL A 202 9.39 -8.75 -14.52
N ASP A 203 8.93 -9.84 -15.10
CA ASP A 203 7.50 -10.09 -15.27
C ASP A 203 6.97 -10.84 -14.03
N TYR A 204 6.32 -10.07 -13.15
CA TYR A 204 5.67 -10.59 -11.95
C TYR A 204 4.31 -9.93 -11.81
N TYR A 205 3.29 -10.55 -12.43
CA TYR A 205 1.96 -9.96 -12.64
C TYR A 205 2.02 -8.62 -13.38
N GLY A 206 2.84 -8.59 -14.45
CA GLY A 206 3.17 -7.41 -15.23
C GLY A 206 4.62 -6.96 -15.04
N PRO A 207 5.05 -5.91 -15.78
CA PRO A 207 6.44 -5.44 -15.78
C PRO A 207 6.75 -4.63 -14.52
N VAL A 208 7.27 -5.27 -13.48
CA VAL A 208 7.64 -4.65 -12.20
C VAL A 208 9.13 -4.72 -11.92
N ALA A 209 9.61 -3.88 -11.06
CA ALA A 209 10.94 -4.00 -10.47
C ALA A 209 10.83 -3.99 -8.95
N LEU A 210 11.83 -4.57 -8.29
CA LEU A 210 11.92 -4.53 -6.83
C LEU A 210 12.49 -3.19 -6.39
N PHE A 211 11.81 -2.55 -5.44
CA PHE A 211 12.21 -1.31 -4.80
C PHE A 211 12.37 -1.51 -3.30
N LEU A 212 13.26 -0.70 -2.72
CA LEU A 212 13.50 -0.60 -1.28
C LEU A 212 13.28 0.84 -0.84
N GLY A 213 12.44 1.05 0.19
CA GLY A 213 12.27 2.32 0.89
C GLY A 213 12.88 2.24 2.28
N ASP A 214 13.66 3.23 2.67
CA ASP A 214 14.09 3.45 4.05
C ASP A 214 13.17 4.51 4.68
N LEU A 215 12.47 4.17 5.77
CA LEU A 215 11.52 5.07 6.42
C LEU A 215 12.18 6.33 7.00
N ARG A 216 13.46 6.28 7.37
CA ARG A 216 14.20 7.47 7.80
C ARG A 216 14.44 8.45 6.65
N GLU A 217 14.77 7.92 5.48
CA GLU A 217 14.89 8.73 4.26
C GLU A 217 13.53 9.28 3.82
N LEU A 218 12.47 8.47 3.95
CA LEU A 218 11.10 8.91 3.70
C LEU A 218 10.73 10.07 4.61
N GLU A 219 10.94 9.93 5.92
CA GLU A 219 10.66 10.97 6.89
C GLU A 219 11.42 12.27 6.59
N ALA A 220 12.71 12.16 6.27
CA ALA A 220 13.52 13.32 5.94
C ALA A 220 13.03 14.03 4.67
N ARG A 221 12.76 13.28 3.59
CA ARG A 221 12.33 13.83 2.31
C ARG A 221 10.92 14.37 2.35
N VAL A 222 9.95 13.60 2.88
CA VAL A 222 8.57 14.07 3.02
C VAL A 222 8.52 15.27 3.97
N GLY A 223 9.26 15.24 5.07
CA GLY A 223 9.32 16.35 6.00
C GLY A 223 9.90 17.64 5.38
N GLN A 224 10.82 17.51 4.44
CA GLN A 224 11.40 18.63 3.72
C GLN A 224 10.50 19.17 2.60
N SER A 225 9.93 18.28 1.78
CA SER A 225 9.14 18.66 0.59
C SER A 225 7.67 18.91 0.89
N HIS A 226 7.11 18.16 1.85
CA HIS A 226 5.68 18.17 2.20
C HIS A 226 5.50 18.07 3.73
N PRO A 227 5.89 19.09 4.51
CA PRO A 227 5.90 19.03 5.98
C PRO A 227 4.51 18.75 6.58
N THR A 228 3.45 19.26 5.98
CA THR A 228 2.08 19.01 6.40
C THR A 228 1.70 17.54 6.23
N LEU A 229 2.08 16.92 5.10
CA LEU A 229 1.89 15.49 4.87
C LEU A 229 2.64 14.65 5.92
N MET A 230 3.90 15.02 6.25
CA MET A 230 4.66 14.31 7.26
C MET A 230 4.02 14.42 8.65
N THR A 231 3.52 15.59 8.99
CA THR A 231 2.77 15.80 10.23
C THR A 231 1.54 14.89 10.28
N TRP A 232 0.76 14.85 9.19
CA TRP A 232 -0.42 14.00 9.08
C TRP A 232 -0.10 12.51 9.16
N LEU A 233 0.98 12.03 8.51
CA LEU A 233 1.42 10.63 8.59
C LEU A 233 1.77 10.21 10.02
N ARG A 234 2.33 11.12 10.82
CA ARG A 234 2.74 10.87 12.21
C ARG A 234 1.61 10.97 13.23
N GLN A 235 0.49 11.56 12.88
CA GLN A 235 -0.63 11.67 13.81
C GLN A 235 -1.23 10.28 14.05
N PRO A 236 -1.55 9.91 15.31
CA PRO A 236 -2.29 8.69 15.57
C PRO A 236 -3.64 8.77 14.86
N ASP A 237 -4.09 7.65 14.30
CA ASP A 237 -5.45 7.56 13.80
C ASP A 237 -6.38 7.85 14.97
N VAL A 238 -7.13 8.93 14.86
CA VAL A 238 -8.24 9.18 15.76
C VAL A 238 -9.28 8.15 15.35
N GLY A 239 -9.23 6.97 16.00
CA GLY A 239 -10.03 5.82 15.65
C GLY A 239 -11.46 6.21 15.37
N ALA A 240 -11.99 5.69 14.28
CA ALA A 240 -13.43 5.58 14.13
C ALA A 240 -13.98 4.82 15.36
N PRO A 241 -15.13 5.24 15.91
CA PRO A 241 -15.73 4.68 17.11
C PRO A 241 -15.97 3.19 17.03
#